data_f6d05aae1af42efab56041196b99108f
#
_entry.id   f6d05aae1af42efab56041196b99108f
#
_cell.length_a   1.000
_cell.length_b   1.000
_cell.length_c   1.000
_cell.angle_alpha   90.00
_cell.angle_beta   90.00
_cell.angle_gamma   90.00
#
_symmetry.space_group_name_H-M   'P 1'
#
loop_
_entity.id
_entity.type
_entity.pdbx_description
1 polymer ?
#
loop_
_entity_poly.entity_id
_entity_poly.type
_entity_poly.pdbx_seq_one_letter_code
_entity_poly.pdbx_strand_id
1 'polypeptide(L)'
;MKRVALLLVIAGLIVFGPALAFAQDQPSAEGKRLPKVVLVGDSIRLSYAEAVSRQLAGKAVVVSPKANGGDSSNVLKHLDAWVIREQPDIVHFNCGIHDTKKFTKTGKFQVSPEQYEANLRSIVKRIREETDAVVLFATTTPILNDRAAAARKGRDYVLLGESVTQYNEIAVKVMHDLNVPINDLHTTLSKPEAPQTTDTLIATDGVHLTPEGRELLGKQVAAFVAKHLDR
;
A
#
# COMPACT_ATOMS: atom_id res chain seq x y z
N MET A 1 32.21 102.55 15.40
CA MET A 1 32.77 101.44 14.63
C MET A 1 32.07 100.15 15.12
N LYS A 2 31.06 99.70 14.40
CA LYS A 2 30.22 98.56 14.78
C LYS A 2 30.65 97.32 13.93
N ARG A 3 31.14 96.25 14.60
CA ARG A 3 31.48 95.00 13.95
C ARG A 3 30.19 94.12 13.89
N VAL A 4 29.79 93.82 12.71
CA VAL A 4 28.68 92.88 12.44
C VAL A 4 29.28 91.47 12.37
N ALA A 5 28.83 90.59 13.22
CA ALA A 5 29.20 89.19 13.20
C ALA A 5 28.22 88.41 12.32
N LEU A 6 28.72 87.72 11.31
CA LEU A 6 27.96 86.93 10.39
C LEU A 6 27.85 85.47 10.94
N LEU A 7 26.65 85.03 11.31
CA LEU A 7 26.42 83.69 11.74
C LEU A 7 26.12 82.82 10.46
N LEU A 8 27.01 81.82 10.19
CA LEU A 8 26.80 80.80 9.20
C LEU A 8 26.02 79.70 9.85
N VAL A 9 24.81 79.51 9.37
CA VAL A 9 23.96 78.30 9.69
C VAL A 9 24.29 77.20 8.67
N ILE A 10 24.97 76.15 9.15
CA ILE A 10 25.24 74.95 8.39
C ILE A 10 24.02 74.03 8.57
N ALA A 11 23.16 73.92 7.54
CA ALA A 11 22.06 72.91 7.50
C ALA A 11 22.65 71.55 7.15
N GLY A 12 22.76 70.69 8.14
CA GLY A 12 23.14 69.29 7.94
C GLY A 12 21.99 68.48 7.31
N LEU A 13 22.18 68.03 6.11
CA LEU A 13 21.27 67.11 5.44
C LEU A 13 21.50 65.69 6.00
N ILE A 14 20.60 65.20 6.84
CA ILE A 14 20.59 63.82 7.28
C ILE A 14 19.95 62.98 6.16
N VAL A 15 20.77 62.26 5.42
CA VAL A 15 20.32 61.28 4.42
C VAL A 15 19.94 60.00 5.17
N PHE A 16 18.63 59.75 5.33
CA PHE A 16 18.15 58.44 5.75
C PHE A 16 18.28 57.46 4.55
N GLY A 17 19.34 56.66 4.56
CA GLY A 17 19.44 55.51 3.68
C GLY A 17 18.42 54.44 4.08
N PRO A 18 17.77 53.71 3.11
CA PRO A 18 16.89 52.62 3.47
C PRO A 18 17.68 51.51 4.17
N ALA A 19 17.30 51.19 5.42
CA ALA A 19 17.80 50.04 6.14
C ALA A 19 17.32 48.79 5.35
N LEU A 20 18.24 48.11 4.65
CA LEU A 20 18.05 46.79 4.15
C LEU A 20 17.83 45.88 5.35
N ALA A 21 16.57 45.58 5.67
CA ALA A 21 16.21 44.52 6.58
C ALA A 21 16.65 43.22 5.91
N PHE A 22 17.78 42.65 6.36
CA PHE A 22 18.10 41.26 6.11
C PHE A 22 16.95 40.46 6.77
N ALA A 23 16.04 39.95 5.97
CA ALA A 23 15.13 38.90 6.40
C ALA A 23 16.05 37.75 6.86
N GLN A 24 16.17 37.57 8.17
CA GLN A 24 16.69 36.34 8.72
C GLN A 24 15.73 35.23 8.25
N ASP A 25 16.21 34.39 7.34
CA ASP A 25 15.61 33.10 7.06
C ASP A 25 15.52 32.35 8.39
N GLN A 26 14.38 32.46 9.02
CA GLN A 26 13.99 31.54 10.07
C GLN A 26 13.99 30.17 9.40
N PRO A 27 14.72 29.16 9.87
CA PRO A 27 14.56 27.82 9.37
C PRO A 27 13.10 27.45 9.60
N SER A 28 12.34 27.34 8.51
CA SER A 28 11.03 26.70 8.54
C SER A 28 11.25 25.37 9.23
N ALA A 29 10.51 25.09 10.32
CA ALA A 29 10.45 23.76 10.90
C ALA A 29 10.11 22.83 9.74
N GLU A 30 11.09 22.08 9.23
CA GLU A 30 10.89 21.07 8.20
C GLU A 30 9.90 20.08 8.80
N GLY A 31 8.63 20.24 8.45
CA GLY A 31 7.59 19.31 8.82
C GLY A 31 8.03 17.96 8.26
N LYS A 32 8.40 17.01 9.13
CA LYS A 32 8.82 15.68 8.75
C LYS A 32 7.80 15.17 7.71
N ARG A 33 8.25 14.88 6.47
CA ARG A 33 7.34 14.38 5.43
C ARG A 33 6.62 13.13 5.94
N LEU A 34 5.35 13.01 5.63
CA LEU A 34 4.61 11.81 5.97
C LEU A 34 5.19 10.60 5.19
N PRO A 35 5.35 9.44 5.85
CA PRO A 35 5.76 8.22 5.17
C PRO A 35 4.85 7.87 4.01
N LYS A 36 5.44 7.42 2.88
CA LYS A 36 4.71 6.95 1.70
C LYS A 36 4.49 5.45 1.79
N VAL A 37 3.23 5.03 1.75
CA VAL A 37 2.80 3.63 1.76
C VAL A 37 2.26 3.26 0.39
N VAL A 38 2.88 2.29 -0.28
CA VAL A 38 2.36 1.75 -1.55
C VAL A 38 1.61 0.46 -1.30
N LEU A 39 0.34 0.40 -1.76
CA LEU A 39 -0.50 -0.79 -1.71
C LEU A 39 -0.51 -1.47 -3.09
N VAL A 40 -0.03 -2.69 -3.19
CA VAL A 40 -0.05 -3.49 -4.43
C VAL A 40 -0.91 -4.74 -4.24
N GLY A 41 -1.70 -5.08 -5.24
CA GLY A 41 -2.53 -6.29 -5.25
C GLY A 41 -3.62 -6.21 -6.32
N ASP A 42 -4.49 -7.17 -6.29
CA ASP A 42 -5.57 -7.34 -7.25
C ASP A 42 -6.86 -6.54 -6.92
N SER A 43 -8.02 -7.02 -7.36
CA SER A 43 -9.32 -6.37 -7.11
C SER A 43 -9.69 -6.31 -5.62
N ILE A 44 -9.20 -7.22 -4.81
CA ILE A 44 -9.44 -7.20 -3.36
C ILE A 44 -8.72 -5.99 -2.75
N ARG A 45 -7.42 -5.79 -3.06
CA ARG A 45 -6.67 -4.61 -2.64
C ARG A 45 -7.33 -3.32 -3.13
N LEU A 46 -7.74 -3.27 -4.39
CA LEU A 46 -8.44 -2.10 -4.95
C LEU A 46 -9.68 -1.75 -4.15
N SER A 47 -10.41 -2.75 -3.67
CA SER A 47 -11.69 -2.57 -2.99
C SER A 47 -11.56 -1.97 -1.57
N TYR A 48 -10.44 -2.21 -0.86
CA TYR A 48 -10.22 -1.67 0.49
C TYR A 48 -9.23 -0.49 0.54
N ALA A 49 -8.55 -0.17 -0.55
CA ALA A 49 -7.48 0.84 -0.56
C ALA A 49 -7.94 2.23 -0.08
N GLU A 50 -9.17 2.63 -0.41
CA GLU A 50 -9.74 3.90 0.05
C GLU A 50 -9.95 3.92 1.57
N ALA A 51 -10.44 2.81 2.14
CA ALA A 51 -10.59 2.69 3.58
C ALA A 51 -9.23 2.78 4.29
N VAL A 52 -8.19 2.14 3.76
CA VAL A 52 -6.81 2.28 4.28
C VAL A 52 -6.36 3.74 4.25
N SER A 53 -6.56 4.43 3.12
CA SER A 53 -6.19 5.84 2.97
C SER A 53 -6.89 6.74 4.00
N ARG A 54 -8.19 6.53 4.23
CA ARG A 54 -8.94 7.27 5.27
C ARG A 54 -8.40 7.00 6.68
N GLN A 55 -8.09 5.75 7.02
CA GLN A 55 -7.58 5.36 8.34
C GLN A 55 -6.16 5.88 8.63
N LEU A 56 -5.34 6.06 7.60
CA LEU A 56 -3.97 6.57 7.71
C LEU A 56 -3.86 8.08 7.41
N ALA A 57 -4.98 8.79 7.23
CA ALA A 57 -4.98 10.22 6.99
C ALA A 57 -4.22 10.98 8.10
N GLY A 58 -3.32 11.88 7.70
CA GLY A 58 -2.45 12.62 8.61
C GLY A 58 -1.28 11.82 9.21
N LYS A 59 -1.19 10.51 8.94
CA LYS A 59 -0.10 9.63 9.42
C LYS A 59 0.79 9.13 8.28
N ALA A 60 0.23 8.91 7.10
CA ALA A 60 0.95 8.44 5.92
C ALA A 60 0.27 8.91 4.63
N VAL A 61 1.04 8.99 3.55
CA VAL A 61 0.53 9.16 2.19
C VAL A 61 0.35 7.78 1.59
N VAL A 62 -0.91 7.39 1.30
CA VAL A 62 -1.21 6.09 0.71
C VAL A 62 -1.30 6.21 -0.81
N VAL A 63 -0.45 5.47 -1.51
CA VAL A 63 -0.46 5.33 -2.98
C VAL A 63 -0.98 3.94 -3.34
N SER A 64 -1.99 3.89 -4.19
CA SER A 64 -2.60 2.64 -4.65
C SER A 64 -2.75 2.72 -6.17
N PRO A 65 -1.91 2.03 -6.98
CA PRO A 65 -2.05 2.00 -8.42
C PRO A 65 -3.47 1.61 -8.83
N LYS A 66 -4.06 2.31 -9.79
CA LYS A 66 -5.42 2.01 -10.27
C LYS A 66 -5.52 0.67 -10.99
N ALA A 67 -4.39 0.17 -11.49
CA ALA A 67 -4.31 -1.11 -12.17
C ALA A 67 -4.59 -2.27 -11.22
N ASN A 68 -5.30 -3.29 -11.72
CA ASN A 68 -5.45 -4.57 -11.04
C ASN A 68 -4.13 -5.35 -11.17
N GLY A 69 -3.53 -5.72 -10.04
CA GLY A 69 -2.27 -6.45 -9.98
C GLY A 69 -2.35 -7.85 -10.62
N GLY A 70 -3.53 -8.47 -10.62
CA GLY A 70 -3.71 -9.80 -11.19
C GLY A 70 -2.91 -10.86 -10.43
N ASP A 71 -2.20 -11.72 -11.18
CA ASP A 71 -1.33 -12.75 -10.61
C ASP A 71 0.08 -12.23 -10.23
N SER A 72 0.85 -13.06 -9.55
CA SER A 72 2.19 -12.72 -9.09
C SER A 72 3.19 -12.40 -10.20
N SER A 73 3.03 -13.02 -11.38
CA SER A 73 3.88 -12.73 -12.55
C SER A 73 3.60 -11.32 -13.08
N ASN A 74 2.32 -10.91 -13.08
CA ASN A 74 1.94 -9.56 -13.49
C ASN A 74 2.40 -8.49 -12.48
N VAL A 75 2.33 -8.78 -11.17
CA VAL A 75 2.89 -7.89 -10.14
C VAL A 75 4.39 -7.71 -10.35
N LEU A 76 5.13 -8.80 -10.53
CA LEU A 76 6.58 -8.76 -10.76
C LEU A 76 6.94 -7.98 -12.05
N LYS A 77 6.20 -8.18 -13.12
CA LYS A 77 6.38 -7.48 -14.40
C LYS A 77 6.24 -5.96 -14.27
N HIS A 78 5.29 -5.50 -13.45
CA HIS A 78 4.99 -4.08 -13.32
C HIS A 78 5.55 -3.44 -12.04
N LEU A 79 6.41 -4.16 -11.31
CA LEU A 79 6.96 -3.74 -10.02
C LEU A 79 7.66 -2.39 -10.10
N ASP A 80 8.42 -2.14 -11.19
CA ASP A 80 9.08 -0.86 -11.43
C ASP A 80 8.08 0.30 -11.45
N ALA A 81 7.02 0.17 -12.24
CA ALA A 81 6.04 1.23 -12.43
C ALA A 81 5.12 1.45 -11.21
N TRP A 82 4.84 0.40 -10.44
CA TRP A 82 3.88 0.46 -9.34
C TRP A 82 4.51 0.68 -7.97
N VAL A 83 5.80 0.35 -7.82
CA VAL A 83 6.50 0.36 -6.53
C VAL A 83 7.80 1.14 -6.60
N ILE A 84 8.74 0.69 -7.47
CA ILE A 84 10.12 1.17 -7.42
C ILE A 84 10.19 2.69 -7.70
N ARG A 85 9.49 3.17 -8.72
CA ARG A 85 9.46 4.61 -9.07
C ARG A 85 8.79 5.47 -8.01
N GLU A 86 7.94 4.90 -7.18
CA GLU A 86 7.30 5.61 -6.08
C GLU A 86 8.26 5.91 -4.93
N GLN A 87 9.38 5.18 -4.81
CA GLN A 87 10.32 5.28 -3.69
C GLN A 87 9.58 5.31 -2.35
N PRO A 88 8.84 4.23 -2.03
CA PRO A 88 8.02 4.17 -0.83
C PRO A 88 8.85 3.98 0.44
N ASP A 89 8.28 4.35 1.59
CA ASP A 89 8.80 3.96 2.90
C ASP A 89 8.26 2.58 3.32
N ILE A 90 7.05 2.22 2.86
CA ILE A 90 6.42 0.93 3.13
C ILE A 90 5.76 0.42 1.85
N VAL A 91 5.95 -0.86 1.57
CA VAL A 91 5.17 -1.59 0.56
C VAL A 91 4.34 -2.66 1.25
N HIS A 92 3.03 -2.59 1.11
CA HIS A 92 2.11 -3.65 1.53
C HIS A 92 1.54 -4.30 0.27
N PHE A 93 1.90 -5.57 0.02
CA PHE A 93 1.48 -6.24 -1.21
C PHE A 93 0.76 -7.56 -0.95
N ASN A 94 -0.09 -7.93 -1.92
CA ASN A 94 -0.82 -9.18 -1.98
C ASN A 94 -0.86 -9.68 -3.42
N CYS A 95 -0.78 -10.98 -3.62
CA CYS A 95 -1.12 -11.73 -4.83
C CYS A 95 -1.46 -13.17 -4.45
N GLY A 96 -2.22 -13.86 -5.29
CA GLY A 96 -2.61 -15.25 -5.01
C GLY A 96 -3.92 -15.66 -5.67
N ILE A 97 -5.02 -14.93 -5.52
CA ILE A 97 -6.33 -15.33 -6.09
C ILE A 97 -6.22 -15.60 -7.60
N HIS A 98 -5.55 -14.73 -8.34
CA HIS A 98 -5.39 -14.93 -9.77
C HIS A 98 -4.42 -16.07 -10.09
N ASP A 99 -3.41 -16.28 -9.26
CA ASP A 99 -2.45 -17.38 -9.38
C ASP A 99 -3.16 -18.74 -9.26
N THR A 100 -4.16 -18.83 -8.35
CA THR A 100 -4.93 -20.07 -8.08
C THR A 100 -6.00 -20.40 -9.09
N LYS A 101 -6.21 -19.61 -10.16
CA LYS A 101 -7.13 -20.00 -11.24
C LYS A 101 -6.69 -21.32 -11.82
N LYS A 102 -7.52 -22.37 -11.65
CA LYS A 102 -7.25 -23.70 -12.16
C LYS A 102 -8.04 -23.95 -13.44
N PHE A 103 -7.36 -24.05 -14.57
CA PHE A 103 -7.99 -24.26 -15.87
C PHE A 103 -8.62 -25.65 -15.97
N THR A 104 -9.91 -25.70 -16.30
CA THR A 104 -10.69 -26.95 -16.30
C THR A 104 -10.22 -27.97 -17.34
N LYS A 105 -9.75 -27.52 -18.51
CA LYS A 105 -9.26 -28.40 -19.57
C LYS A 105 -7.92 -29.06 -19.27
N THR A 106 -7.03 -28.37 -18.54
CA THR A 106 -5.65 -28.83 -18.33
C THR A 106 -5.37 -29.23 -16.90
N GLY A 107 -6.21 -28.83 -15.95
CA GLY A 107 -5.96 -28.98 -14.53
C GLY A 107 -4.82 -28.10 -13.99
N LYS A 108 -4.19 -27.27 -14.84
CA LYS A 108 -3.07 -26.42 -14.45
C LYS A 108 -3.54 -25.11 -13.81
N PHE A 109 -2.75 -24.61 -12.88
CA PHE A 109 -2.95 -23.27 -12.32
C PHE A 109 -2.49 -22.19 -13.32
N GLN A 110 -3.02 -20.98 -13.17
CA GLN A 110 -2.59 -19.78 -13.92
C GLN A 110 -1.09 -19.54 -13.72
N VAL A 111 -0.64 -19.61 -12.48
CA VAL A 111 0.78 -19.59 -12.08
C VAL A 111 1.01 -20.85 -11.24
N SER A 112 1.97 -21.70 -11.61
CA SER A 112 2.21 -22.92 -10.83
C SER A 112 2.72 -22.59 -9.41
N PRO A 113 2.57 -23.51 -8.43
CA PRO A 113 3.09 -23.32 -7.07
C PRO A 113 4.57 -22.93 -7.03
N GLU A 114 5.40 -23.58 -7.84
CA GLU A 114 6.84 -23.33 -7.93
C GLU A 114 7.13 -21.93 -8.50
N GLN A 115 6.40 -21.53 -9.54
CA GLN A 115 6.54 -20.20 -10.14
C GLN A 115 6.02 -19.11 -9.20
N TYR A 116 4.95 -19.38 -8.45
CA TYR A 116 4.41 -18.47 -7.45
C TYR A 116 5.46 -18.20 -6.34
N GLU A 117 6.08 -19.27 -5.79
CA GLU A 117 7.16 -19.13 -4.83
C GLU A 117 8.30 -18.29 -5.39
N ALA A 118 8.76 -18.60 -6.62
CA ALA A 118 9.85 -17.86 -7.27
C ALA A 118 9.49 -16.38 -7.48
N ASN A 119 8.26 -16.10 -7.89
CA ASN A 119 7.77 -14.73 -8.07
C ASN A 119 7.76 -13.94 -6.75
N LEU A 120 7.25 -14.53 -5.67
CA LEU A 120 7.24 -13.88 -4.34
C LEU A 120 8.65 -13.53 -3.87
N ARG A 121 9.59 -14.47 -3.99
CA ARG A 121 11.00 -14.24 -3.64
C ARG A 121 11.61 -13.11 -4.48
N SER A 122 11.32 -13.09 -5.79
CA SER A 122 11.79 -12.06 -6.70
C SER A 122 11.19 -10.68 -6.41
N ILE A 123 9.90 -10.60 -6.08
CA ILE A 123 9.22 -9.35 -5.70
C ILE A 123 9.90 -8.76 -4.46
N VAL A 124 10.02 -9.56 -3.38
CA VAL A 124 10.63 -9.08 -2.13
C VAL A 124 12.09 -8.67 -2.33
N LYS A 125 12.86 -9.49 -3.07
CA LYS A 125 14.26 -9.19 -3.39
C LYS A 125 14.39 -7.85 -4.10
N ARG A 126 13.63 -7.63 -5.18
CA ARG A 126 13.71 -6.41 -5.98
C ARG A 126 13.30 -5.17 -5.18
N ILE A 127 12.24 -5.25 -4.37
CA ILE A 127 11.84 -4.12 -3.53
C ILE A 127 12.99 -3.74 -2.59
N ARG A 128 13.65 -4.70 -1.96
CA ARG A 128 14.76 -4.46 -1.02
C ARG A 128 16.05 -3.97 -1.68
N GLU A 129 16.31 -4.38 -2.93
CA GLU A 129 17.50 -3.97 -3.67
C GLU A 129 17.33 -2.60 -4.34
N GLU A 130 16.09 -2.22 -4.69
CA GLU A 130 15.81 -1.02 -5.47
C GLU A 130 15.13 0.10 -4.65
N THR A 131 14.80 -0.16 -3.37
CA THR A 131 14.21 0.84 -2.43
C THR A 131 14.65 0.57 -1.00
N ASP A 132 14.47 1.56 -0.11
CA ASP A 132 14.65 1.42 1.35
C ASP A 132 13.36 0.99 2.07
N ALA A 133 12.35 0.51 1.34
CA ALA A 133 11.03 0.25 1.87
C ALA A 133 10.99 -0.95 2.83
N VAL A 134 10.21 -0.81 3.89
CA VAL A 134 9.74 -1.95 4.68
C VAL A 134 8.72 -2.73 3.84
N VAL A 135 9.00 -4.02 3.59
CA VAL A 135 8.09 -4.90 2.85
C VAL A 135 7.15 -5.60 3.81
N LEU A 136 5.85 -5.52 3.54
CA LEU A 136 4.77 -6.18 4.27
C LEU A 136 3.96 -7.02 3.28
N PHE A 137 3.59 -8.23 3.65
CA PHE A 137 2.78 -9.12 2.82
C PHE A 137 1.41 -9.37 3.43
N ALA A 138 0.37 -9.50 2.61
CA ALA A 138 -0.95 -9.94 3.06
C ALA A 138 -1.34 -11.28 2.44
N THR A 139 -1.86 -12.19 3.27
CA THR A 139 -2.41 -13.47 2.79
C THR A 139 -3.62 -13.25 1.89
N THR A 140 -3.80 -14.16 0.95
CA THR A 140 -4.95 -14.17 0.04
C THR A 140 -6.23 -14.52 0.81
N THR A 141 -7.28 -13.76 0.56
CA THR A 141 -8.60 -13.90 1.21
C THR A 141 -9.29 -15.20 0.86
N PRO A 142 -10.19 -15.73 1.72
CA PRO A 142 -10.89 -16.98 1.46
C PRO A 142 -11.85 -16.87 0.27
N ILE A 143 -12.21 -18.02 -0.31
CA ILE A 143 -13.19 -18.19 -1.38
C ILE A 143 -14.36 -19.01 -0.85
N LEU A 144 -15.59 -18.58 -1.14
CA LEU A 144 -16.79 -19.35 -0.91
C LEU A 144 -17.09 -20.18 -2.17
N ASN A 145 -16.70 -21.46 -2.16
CA ASN A 145 -16.66 -22.33 -3.34
C ASN A 145 -17.98 -22.35 -4.13
N ASP A 146 -19.12 -22.53 -3.46
CA ASP A 146 -20.42 -22.64 -4.15
C ASP A 146 -20.78 -21.32 -4.87
N ARG A 147 -20.57 -20.19 -4.20
CA ARG A 147 -20.79 -18.85 -4.81
C ARG A 147 -19.82 -18.60 -5.96
N ALA A 148 -18.54 -18.96 -5.76
CA ALA A 148 -17.50 -18.79 -6.77
C ALA A 148 -17.79 -19.63 -8.02
N ALA A 149 -18.24 -20.87 -7.86
CA ALA A 149 -18.63 -21.76 -8.93
C ALA A 149 -19.87 -21.24 -9.69
N ALA A 150 -20.90 -20.82 -8.96
CA ALA A 150 -22.11 -20.25 -9.56
C ALA A 150 -21.82 -19.00 -10.40
N ALA A 151 -21.04 -18.07 -9.85
CA ALA A 151 -20.70 -16.81 -10.53
C ALA A 151 -19.78 -17.01 -11.74
N ARG A 152 -19.06 -18.14 -11.82
CA ARG A 152 -18.10 -18.45 -12.89
C ARG A 152 -18.57 -19.60 -13.79
N LYS A 153 -19.86 -19.92 -13.74
CA LYS A 153 -20.43 -20.94 -14.61
C LYS A 153 -20.12 -20.62 -16.08
N GLY A 154 -19.57 -21.62 -16.79
CA GLY A 154 -19.18 -21.48 -18.21
C GLY A 154 -17.81 -20.82 -18.45
N ARG A 155 -17.07 -20.44 -17.39
CA ARG A 155 -15.66 -20.06 -17.53
C ARG A 155 -14.80 -21.32 -17.75
N ASP A 156 -13.62 -21.12 -18.32
CA ASP A 156 -12.62 -22.17 -18.57
C ASP A 156 -11.72 -22.44 -17.36
N TYR A 157 -12.00 -21.82 -16.22
CA TYR A 157 -11.29 -21.99 -14.97
C TYR A 157 -12.23 -22.01 -13.76
N VAL A 158 -11.76 -22.56 -12.66
CA VAL A 158 -12.38 -22.52 -11.35
C VAL A 158 -11.48 -21.78 -10.34
N LEU A 159 -12.10 -21.23 -9.28
CA LEU A 159 -11.44 -20.71 -8.10
C LEU A 159 -11.93 -21.51 -6.90
N LEU A 160 -11.00 -22.02 -6.09
CA LEU A 160 -11.28 -22.96 -5.01
C LEU A 160 -10.56 -22.50 -3.72
N GLY A 161 -11.26 -22.59 -2.59
CA GLY A 161 -10.73 -22.23 -1.28
C GLY A 161 -9.50 -23.05 -0.90
N GLU A 162 -9.52 -24.37 -1.18
CA GLU A 162 -8.38 -25.24 -0.95
C GLU A 162 -7.13 -24.84 -1.75
N SER A 163 -7.29 -24.30 -2.96
CA SER A 163 -6.18 -23.78 -3.74
C SER A 163 -5.62 -22.51 -3.11
N VAL A 164 -6.47 -21.65 -2.54
CA VAL A 164 -6.03 -20.47 -1.78
C VAL A 164 -5.26 -20.88 -0.54
N THR A 165 -5.74 -21.90 0.20
CA THR A 165 -5.02 -22.44 1.37
C THR A 165 -3.62 -22.90 0.99
N GLN A 166 -3.49 -23.69 -0.06
CA GLN A 166 -2.20 -24.18 -0.57
C GLN A 166 -1.24 -23.02 -0.91
N TYR A 167 -1.73 -22.00 -1.62
CA TYR A 167 -0.90 -20.86 -2.01
C TYR A 167 -0.55 -19.95 -0.84
N ASN A 168 -1.44 -19.79 0.14
CA ASN A 168 -1.13 -19.09 1.38
C ASN A 168 -0.05 -19.82 2.19
N GLU A 169 -0.05 -21.16 2.26
CA GLU A 169 1.02 -21.94 2.92
C GLU A 169 2.39 -21.68 2.27
N ILE A 170 2.44 -21.67 0.93
CA ILE A 170 3.67 -21.32 0.19
C ILE A 170 4.09 -19.89 0.52
N ALA A 171 3.17 -18.93 0.44
CA ALA A 171 3.46 -17.53 0.70
C ALA A 171 3.97 -17.30 2.12
N VAL A 172 3.29 -17.89 3.12
CA VAL A 172 3.69 -17.79 4.54
C VAL A 172 5.09 -18.33 4.73
N LYS A 173 5.41 -19.51 4.16
CA LYS A 173 6.76 -20.08 4.22
C LYS A 173 7.79 -19.12 3.62
N VAL A 174 7.55 -18.58 2.41
CA VAL A 174 8.45 -17.63 1.75
C VAL A 174 8.66 -16.37 2.60
N MET A 175 7.59 -15.82 3.15
CA MET A 175 7.67 -14.59 3.95
C MET A 175 8.42 -14.82 5.26
N HIS A 176 8.25 -15.99 5.91
CA HIS A 176 9.06 -16.39 7.07
C HIS A 176 10.54 -16.53 6.70
N ASP A 177 10.87 -17.24 5.62
CA ASP A 177 12.24 -17.42 5.13
C ASP A 177 12.93 -16.05 4.89
N LEU A 178 12.16 -15.06 4.43
CA LEU A 178 12.64 -13.72 4.09
C LEU A 178 12.49 -12.70 5.23
N ASN A 179 11.99 -13.08 6.40
CA ASN A 179 11.70 -12.18 7.51
C ASN A 179 10.80 -10.99 7.07
N VAL A 180 9.74 -11.27 6.32
CA VAL A 180 8.70 -10.31 5.91
C VAL A 180 7.51 -10.44 6.85
N PRO A 181 7.05 -9.35 7.52
CA PRO A 181 5.86 -9.39 8.35
C PRO A 181 4.62 -9.71 7.53
N ILE A 182 3.75 -10.57 8.10
CA ILE A 182 2.55 -11.09 7.44
C ILE A 182 1.29 -10.50 8.07
N ASN A 183 0.44 -9.89 7.26
CA ASN A 183 -0.91 -9.48 7.59
C ASN A 183 -1.89 -10.58 7.18
N ASP A 184 -2.41 -11.33 8.13
CA ASP A 184 -3.27 -12.48 7.84
C ASP A 184 -4.72 -12.06 7.54
N LEU A 185 -4.97 -11.60 6.32
CA LEU A 185 -6.30 -11.25 5.84
C LEU A 185 -7.20 -12.47 5.63
N HIS A 186 -6.59 -13.64 5.38
CA HIS A 186 -7.35 -14.89 5.25
C HIS A 186 -8.08 -15.22 6.56
N THR A 187 -7.36 -15.25 7.68
CA THR A 187 -7.97 -15.52 8.99
C THR A 187 -8.95 -14.43 9.39
N THR A 188 -8.64 -13.16 9.11
CA THR A 188 -9.56 -12.03 9.39
C THR A 188 -10.95 -12.24 8.76
N LEU A 189 -11.04 -12.79 7.57
CA LEU A 189 -12.32 -13.04 6.89
C LEU A 189 -12.89 -14.44 7.14
N SER A 190 -12.07 -15.46 7.38
CA SER A 190 -12.55 -16.81 7.60
C SER A 190 -12.98 -17.10 9.05
N LYS A 191 -12.50 -16.29 9.99
CA LYS A 191 -12.83 -16.36 11.43
C LYS A 191 -13.12 -14.98 11.99
N PRO A 192 -14.11 -14.23 11.45
CA PRO A 192 -14.39 -12.90 11.91
C PRO A 192 -14.98 -12.93 13.33
N GLU A 193 -14.83 -11.80 14.05
CA GLU A 193 -15.48 -11.61 15.34
C GLU A 193 -16.99 -11.39 15.16
N ALA A 194 -17.78 -11.94 16.08
CA ALA A 194 -19.22 -11.73 16.07
C ALA A 194 -19.59 -10.23 16.19
N PRO A 195 -20.68 -9.78 15.55
CA PRO A 195 -21.73 -10.55 14.87
C PRO A 195 -21.42 -10.90 13.40
N GLN A 196 -20.24 -10.55 12.88
CA GLN A 196 -19.86 -10.78 11.48
C GLN A 196 -19.64 -12.28 11.21
N THR A 197 -19.86 -12.67 9.98
CA THR A 197 -19.57 -14.02 9.47
C THR A 197 -18.85 -13.90 8.12
N THR A 198 -18.15 -14.93 7.72
CA THR A 198 -17.52 -14.97 6.38
C THR A 198 -18.55 -14.70 5.28
N ASP A 199 -19.77 -15.23 5.44
CA ASP A 199 -20.87 -15.06 4.49
C ASP A 199 -21.34 -13.61 4.33
N THR A 200 -21.27 -12.80 5.39
CA THR A 200 -21.65 -11.38 5.36
C THR A 200 -20.53 -10.47 4.84
N LEU A 201 -19.28 -10.94 4.87
CA LEU A 201 -18.11 -10.17 4.46
C LEU A 201 -17.70 -10.41 2.99
N ILE A 202 -18.05 -11.58 2.44
CA ILE A 202 -17.78 -11.95 1.05
C ILE A 202 -19.04 -11.82 0.22
N ALA A 203 -18.93 -11.14 -0.92
CA ALA A 203 -20.04 -10.89 -1.84
C ALA A 203 -20.61 -12.16 -2.47
N THR A 204 -21.72 -12.01 -3.18
CA THR A 204 -22.47 -13.12 -3.82
C THR A 204 -21.67 -13.87 -4.88
N ASP A 205 -20.57 -13.30 -5.37
CA ASP A 205 -19.68 -13.97 -6.32
C ASP A 205 -18.63 -14.88 -5.65
N GLY A 206 -18.63 -14.94 -4.31
CA GLY A 206 -17.80 -15.83 -3.52
C GLY A 206 -16.31 -15.43 -3.43
N VAL A 207 -15.92 -14.26 -3.91
CA VAL A 207 -14.53 -13.79 -3.98
C VAL A 207 -14.39 -12.36 -3.51
N HIS A 208 -15.17 -11.44 -4.08
CA HIS A 208 -15.05 -10.02 -3.75
C HIS A 208 -15.71 -9.69 -2.41
N LEU A 209 -15.36 -8.53 -1.87
CA LEU A 209 -15.82 -8.10 -0.55
C LEU A 209 -17.14 -7.33 -0.64
N THR A 210 -18.00 -7.52 0.37
CA THR A 210 -19.11 -6.60 0.64
C THR A 210 -18.57 -5.24 1.12
N PRO A 211 -19.40 -4.20 1.21
CA PRO A 211 -18.98 -2.93 1.83
C PRO A 211 -18.40 -3.14 3.24
N GLU A 212 -19.01 -3.99 4.06
CA GLU A 212 -18.57 -4.32 5.42
C GLU A 212 -17.20 -5.04 5.40
N GLY A 213 -17.02 -5.99 4.47
CA GLY A 213 -15.74 -6.69 4.28
C GLY A 213 -14.60 -5.74 3.87
N ARG A 214 -14.91 -4.74 3.02
CA ARG A 214 -13.93 -3.71 2.61
C ARG A 214 -13.50 -2.84 3.78
N GLU A 215 -14.45 -2.39 4.61
CA GLU A 215 -14.17 -1.59 5.80
C GLU A 215 -13.36 -2.39 6.84
N LEU A 216 -13.72 -3.66 7.06
CA LEU A 216 -12.99 -4.53 7.98
C LEU A 216 -11.54 -4.70 7.53
N LEU A 217 -11.31 -5.09 6.27
CA LEU A 217 -9.94 -5.26 5.77
C LEU A 217 -9.18 -3.93 5.68
N GLY A 218 -9.86 -2.83 5.33
CA GLY A 218 -9.25 -1.50 5.34
C GLY A 218 -8.70 -1.12 6.71
N LYS A 219 -9.47 -1.35 7.78
CA LYS A 219 -9.05 -1.15 9.17
C LYS A 219 -7.89 -2.06 9.55
N GLN A 220 -7.99 -3.35 9.22
CA GLN A 220 -6.95 -4.35 9.51
C GLN A 220 -5.62 -3.97 8.83
N VAL A 221 -5.65 -3.63 7.54
CA VAL A 221 -4.46 -3.24 6.77
C VAL A 221 -3.86 -1.96 7.34
N ALA A 222 -4.69 -0.94 7.60
CA ALA A 222 -4.20 0.31 8.17
C ALA A 222 -3.57 0.13 9.55
N ALA A 223 -4.21 -0.67 10.44
CA ALA A 223 -3.67 -0.96 11.76
C ALA A 223 -2.35 -1.75 11.68
N PHE A 224 -2.24 -2.68 10.72
CA PHE A 224 -1.00 -3.43 10.50
C PHE A 224 0.12 -2.54 9.98
N VAL A 225 -0.15 -1.72 8.97
CA VAL A 225 0.81 -0.74 8.41
C VAL A 225 1.26 0.26 9.47
N ALA A 226 0.32 0.78 10.30
CA ALA A 226 0.63 1.76 11.33
C ALA A 226 1.70 1.30 12.33
N LYS A 227 1.79 0.00 12.61
CA LYS A 227 2.84 -0.58 13.48
C LYS A 227 4.25 -0.48 12.89
N HIS A 228 4.38 -0.08 11.63
CA HIS A 228 5.64 -0.01 10.90
C HIS A 228 5.99 1.41 10.42
N LEU A 229 5.19 2.44 10.79
CA LEU A 229 5.44 3.83 10.36
C LEU A 229 6.59 4.52 11.11
N ASP A 230 6.87 4.10 12.34
CA ASP A 230 7.84 4.76 13.24
C ASP A 230 9.25 4.12 13.18
N ARG A 231 9.62 3.54 12.04
CA ARG A 231 10.94 2.90 11.86
C ARG A 231 11.92 3.80 11.13
#